data_3daa5a3caaf9ed6b4f1adfabea292551
#
_entry.id   3daa5a3caaf9ed6b4f1adfabea292551
#
_cell.length_a   1.000
_cell.length_b   1.000
_cell.length_c   1.000
_cell.angle_alpha   90.00
_cell.angle_beta   90.00
_cell.angle_gamma   90.00
#
_symmetry.space_group_name_H-M   'P 1'
#
loop_
_entity.id
_entity.type
_entity.pdbx_description
1 polymer ?
#
loop_
_entity_poly.entity_id
_entity_poly.type
_entity_poly.pdbx_seq_one_letter_code
_entity_poly.pdbx_strand_id
1 'polypeptide(L)'
;MRQLQPIFSLLSLLFLLSLFSCSKDENDAKLPGIAENKNKNFTNVYPEASRLEFPKLKGGSSIVLVHKTNDNYGVNFSTEWDCTKKSQRWSCYQMHAGNSGGNAGRYQDGYPYDELLDYTNYFSNNGGPYDPFWNSGYDHGHICPSADRQYSKEANRQTFFLTNMQPQRNVFNSGVWAEMENQIRKWNRGSFRDTLYVCKGGTIDRDDQISRILSNGLIVPKYFFMAILCKNQSGYKALAFWIEHKDKDTDFPKDNLGNYQLSPYVTNIRELETLTGIDFFCNLDDETENHVETLAVENIKTAWGVK
;
A
#
# COMPACT_ATOMS: atom_id res chain seq x y z
N MET A 1 44.66 55.55 54.49
CA MET A 1 46.10 55.71 54.17
C MET A 1 46.43 54.89 52.94
N ARG A 2 46.95 55.60 51.96
CA ARG A 2 47.69 55.13 50.75
C ARG A 2 46.99 54.15 49.80
N GLN A 3 46.57 54.75 48.71
CA GLN A 3 46.53 54.35 47.33
C GLN A 3 47.75 53.55 46.85
N LEU A 4 47.47 52.67 45.92
CA LEU A 4 48.41 52.44 44.75
C LEU A 4 47.58 51.74 43.65
N GLN A 5 47.46 52.42 42.53
CA GLN A 5 47.08 51.81 41.25
C GLN A 5 48.28 51.20 40.55
N PRO A 6 48.09 50.21 39.65
CA PRO A 6 48.98 50.10 38.52
C PRO A 6 48.27 50.03 37.16
N ILE A 7 48.74 50.83 36.32
CA ILE A 7 49.19 50.79 34.94
C ILE A 7 48.58 49.71 34.01
N PHE A 8 47.81 50.20 33.05
CA PHE A 8 47.41 49.51 31.84
C PHE A 8 48.57 49.33 30.91
N SER A 9 48.83 48.10 30.47
CA SER A 9 49.70 47.76 29.34
C SER A 9 48.77 47.31 28.16
N LEU A 10 48.78 48.11 27.11
CA LEU A 10 48.11 47.91 25.85
C LEU A 10 48.95 46.99 24.97
N LEU A 11 48.55 45.74 24.79
CA LEU A 11 49.13 44.86 23.80
C LEU A 11 48.24 44.78 22.58
N SER A 12 48.61 45.43 21.50
CA SER A 12 47.99 45.34 20.19
C SER A 12 48.27 44.00 19.56
N LEU A 13 47.22 43.17 19.36
CA LEU A 13 47.28 41.92 18.65
C LEU A 13 46.85 42.15 17.19
N LEU A 14 47.83 42.13 16.27
CA LEU A 14 47.60 42.11 14.83
C LEU A 14 46.92 40.78 14.46
N PHE A 15 45.67 40.88 13.96
CA PHE A 15 44.97 39.76 13.34
C PHE A 15 45.39 39.65 11.87
N LEU A 16 46.21 38.66 11.54
CA LEU A 16 46.46 38.24 10.16
C LEU A 16 45.23 37.47 9.68
N LEU A 17 44.43 38.04 8.78
CA LEU A 17 43.42 37.35 7.99
C LEU A 17 44.13 36.48 6.95
N SER A 18 44.27 35.19 7.24
CA SER A 18 44.57 34.18 6.23
C SER A 18 43.26 33.79 5.56
N LEU A 19 43.11 34.19 4.29
CA LEU A 19 42.09 33.71 3.38
C LEU A 19 42.34 32.22 3.09
N PHE A 20 41.67 31.34 3.80
CA PHE A 20 41.54 29.95 3.37
C PHE A 20 40.50 29.90 2.26
N SER A 21 40.96 29.77 1.04
CA SER A 21 40.15 29.30 -0.09
C SER A 21 39.75 27.86 0.20
N CYS A 22 38.49 27.65 0.55
CA CYS A 22 37.90 26.32 0.66
C CYS A 22 37.60 25.86 -0.76
N SER A 23 38.47 25.07 -1.35
CA SER A 23 38.14 24.22 -2.48
C SER A 23 37.08 23.21 -1.98
N LYS A 24 35.91 23.21 -2.58
CA LYS A 24 34.93 22.13 -2.39
C LYS A 24 35.48 20.86 -3.02
N ASP A 25 36.13 20.04 -2.23
CA ASP A 25 36.26 18.62 -2.54
C ASP A 25 34.95 17.97 -2.12
N GLU A 26 34.06 17.73 -3.11
CA GLU A 26 32.93 16.84 -2.97
C GLU A 26 33.43 15.38 -2.87
N ASN A 27 33.94 15.02 -1.73
CA ASN A 27 34.09 13.65 -1.27
C ASN A 27 33.46 13.59 0.11
N ASP A 28 32.12 13.67 0.14
CA ASP A 28 31.35 13.13 1.26
C ASP A 28 31.58 11.61 1.28
N ALA A 29 32.59 11.20 2.06
CA ALA A 29 32.78 9.80 2.38
C ALA A 29 31.49 9.30 3.06
N LYS A 30 30.66 8.57 2.32
CA LYS A 30 29.51 7.86 2.88
C LYS A 30 29.98 7.08 4.10
N LEU A 31 29.43 7.38 5.26
CA LEU A 31 29.64 6.57 6.46
C LEU A 31 29.20 5.14 6.14
N PRO A 32 30.04 4.12 6.31
CA PRO A 32 29.65 2.75 6.04
C PRO A 32 28.51 2.35 6.96
N GLY A 33 27.32 2.08 6.42
CA GLY A 33 26.26 1.39 7.14
C GLY A 33 24.88 2.05 7.26
N ILE A 34 24.65 3.27 6.73
CA ILE A 34 23.31 3.83 6.67
C ILE A 34 22.84 3.72 5.21
N ALA A 35 21.97 2.76 4.97
CA ALA A 35 21.29 2.65 3.69
C ALA A 35 20.44 3.93 3.45
N GLU A 36 20.61 4.57 2.29
CA GLU A 36 19.90 5.78 1.94
C GLU A 36 18.45 5.46 1.60
N ASN A 37 17.51 6.33 2.01
CA ASN A 37 16.12 6.28 1.60
C ASN A 37 15.59 7.71 1.45
N LYS A 38 15.46 8.16 0.20
CA LYS A 38 15.11 9.54 -0.17
C LYS A 38 13.61 9.77 -0.28
N ASN A 39 12.87 8.72 -0.59
CA ASN A 39 11.42 8.80 -0.87
C ASN A 39 10.52 8.29 0.25
N LYS A 40 11.06 7.77 1.36
CA LYS A 40 10.28 7.23 2.49
C LYS A 40 9.14 8.16 2.94
N ASN A 41 8.13 7.58 3.54
CA ASN A 41 7.02 8.31 4.12
C ASN A 41 7.45 9.14 5.34
N PHE A 42 6.81 10.31 5.51
CA PHE A 42 6.87 11.06 6.76
C PHE A 42 5.91 10.43 7.78
N THR A 43 6.36 10.23 9.01
CA THR A 43 5.63 9.48 10.06
C THR A 43 5.03 10.36 11.15
N ASN A 44 5.10 11.67 11.01
CA ASN A 44 4.63 12.61 12.04
C ASN A 44 3.11 12.52 12.29
N VAL A 45 2.33 12.23 11.24
CA VAL A 45 0.87 12.13 11.32
C VAL A 45 0.42 10.67 11.41
N TYR A 46 1.04 9.81 10.61
CA TYR A 46 0.74 8.38 10.53
C TYR A 46 2.02 7.58 10.81
N PRO A 47 2.32 7.23 12.07
CA PRO A 47 3.52 6.45 12.41
C PRO A 47 3.62 5.12 11.66
N GLU A 48 2.48 4.49 11.39
CA GLU A 48 2.37 3.23 10.67
C GLU A 48 2.80 3.33 9.20
N ALA A 49 2.82 4.54 8.63
CA ALA A 49 3.23 4.76 7.24
C ALA A 49 4.71 4.43 6.97
N SER A 50 5.52 4.16 8.02
CA SER A 50 6.88 3.61 7.89
C SER A 50 6.93 2.12 7.56
N ARG A 51 5.80 1.41 7.61
CA ARG A 51 5.74 -0.04 7.34
C ARG A 51 5.91 -0.30 5.84
N LEU A 52 6.50 -1.45 5.49
CA LEU A 52 6.89 -1.75 4.11
C LEU A 52 5.72 -1.98 3.15
N GLU A 53 4.54 -2.33 3.65
CA GLU A 53 3.34 -2.45 2.81
C GLU A 53 2.76 -1.11 2.35
N PHE A 54 3.13 0.00 3.01
CA PHE A 54 2.62 1.31 2.67
C PHE A 54 3.30 1.85 1.41
N PRO A 55 2.53 2.24 0.39
CA PRO A 55 3.04 3.09 -0.68
C PRO A 55 3.34 4.49 -0.17
N LYS A 56 3.97 5.30 -0.99
CA LYS A 56 4.09 6.74 -0.76
C LYS A 56 2.71 7.36 -0.64
N LEU A 57 2.48 8.04 0.47
CA LEU A 57 1.21 8.72 0.72
C LEU A 57 1.03 9.89 -0.25
N LYS A 58 -0.13 9.98 -0.89
CA LYS A 58 -0.45 11.08 -1.79
C LYS A 58 -0.67 12.38 -1.04
N GLY A 59 -1.29 12.31 0.15
CA GLY A 59 -1.66 13.49 0.91
C GLY A 59 -2.76 14.33 0.26
N GLY A 60 -2.78 15.64 0.50
CA GLY A 60 -3.80 16.54 -0.03
C GLY A 60 -5.18 16.25 0.54
N SER A 61 -6.15 15.88 -0.31
CA SER A 61 -7.50 15.49 0.09
C SER A 61 -7.61 14.07 0.64
N SER A 62 -6.50 13.36 0.74
CA SER A 62 -6.47 11.96 1.22
C SER A 62 -6.15 11.89 2.70
N ILE A 63 -6.78 10.93 3.38
CA ILE A 63 -6.49 10.54 4.75
C ILE A 63 -6.12 9.06 4.80
N VAL A 64 -5.39 8.65 5.83
CA VAL A 64 -5.05 7.24 6.04
C VAL A 64 -5.89 6.70 7.19
N LEU A 65 -6.64 5.64 6.90
CA LEU A 65 -7.43 4.88 7.86
C LEU A 65 -6.60 3.66 8.28
N VAL A 66 -6.09 3.67 9.52
CA VAL A 66 -5.27 2.58 10.06
C VAL A 66 -6.12 1.71 10.97
N HIS A 67 -6.60 0.59 10.45
CA HIS A 67 -7.43 -0.34 11.22
C HIS A 67 -6.54 -1.22 12.10
N LYS A 68 -6.83 -1.22 13.39
CA LYS A 68 -6.12 -2.01 14.40
C LYS A 68 -7.09 -2.94 15.09
N THR A 69 -6.61 -4.10 15.48
CA THR A 69 -7.34 -5.01 16.35
C THR A 69 -6.83 -4.89 17.80
N ASN A 70 -7.68 -5.21 18.76
CA ASN A 70 -7.32 -5.21 20.18
C ASN A 70 -6.52 -6.47 20.60
N ASP A 71 -6.20 -7.32 19.63
CA ASP A 71 -5.35 -8.48 19.81
C ASP A 71 -3.86 -8.12 19.67
N ASN A 72 -2.99 -9.11 19.84
CA ASN A 72 -1.54 -8.92 19.81
C ASN A 72 -0.97 -8.65 18.40
N TYR A 73 -1.82 -8.57 17.36
CA TYR A 73 -1.37 -8.41 15.97
C TYR A 73 -1.29 -6.96 15.51
N GLY A 74 -1.90 -6.02 16.26
CA GLY A 74 -1.80 -4.59 16.00
C GLY A 74 -2.54 -4.16 14.75
N VAL A 75 -1.79 -3.72 13.72
CA VAL A 75 -2.38 -3.25 12.46
C VAL A 75 -2.94 -4.41 11.65
N ASN A 76 -4.25 -4.36 11.39
CA ASN A 76 -4.96 -5.31 10.56
C ASN A 76 -4.75 -5.01 9.07
N PHE A 77 -5.16 -3.85 8.63
CA PHE A 77 -4.87 -3.26 7.31
C PHE A 77 -4.99 -1.75 7.39
N SER A 78 -4.51 -1.07 6.35
CA SER A 78 -4.64 0.38 6.23
C SER A 78 -5.14 0.74 4.84
N THR A 79 -5.87 1.85 4.74
CA THR A 79 -6.47 2.35 3.51
C THR A 79 -6.14 3.81 3.33
N GLU A 80 -5.71 4.24 2.14
CA GLU A 80 -5.70 5.65 1.77
C GLU A 80 -7.02 6.02 1.12
N TRP A 81 -7.79 6.85 1.80
CA TRP A 81 -9.11 7.30 1.40
C TRP A 81 -9.06 8.70 0.81
N ASP A 82 -9.49 8.87 -0.44
CA ASP A 82 -9.65 10.18 -1.05
C ASP A 82 -11.01 10.77 -0.66
N CYS A 83 -10.99 11.80 0.19
CA CYS A 83 -12.20 12.44 0.71
C CYS A 83 -13.03 13.14 -0.37
N THR A 84 -12.40 13.63 -1.44
CA THR A 84 -13.08 14.28 -2.56
C THR A 84 -13.75 13.27 -3.46
N LYS A 85 -13.06 12.19 -3.78
CA LYS A 85 -13.53 11.12 -4.66
C LYS A 85 -14.43 10.13 -3.95
N LYS A 86 -14.48 10.17 -2.61
CA LYS A 86 -15.23 9.24 -1.77
C LYS A 86 -14.92 7.77 -2.13
N SER A 87 -13.65 7.48 -2.31
CA SER A 87 -13.16 6.17 -2.72
C SER A 87 -11.76 5.93 -2.16
N GLN A 88 -11.47 4.67 -1.89
CA GLN A 88 -10.12 4.29 -1.51
C GLN A 88 -9.20 4.28 -2.74
N ARG A 89 -7.94 4.68 -2.53
CA ARG A 89 -6.88 4.57 -3.53
C ARG A 89 -6.23 3.20 -3.49
N TRP A 90 -6.02 2.68 -2.29
CA TRP A 90 -5.48 1.37 -2.02
C TRP A 90 -5.81 0.92 -0.59
N SER A 91 -5.76 -0.39 -0.35
CA SER A 91 -5.61 -0.98 0.97
C SER A 91 -4.34 -1.80 1.04
N CYS A 92 -3.59 -1.69 2.15
CA CYS A 92 -2.35 -2.42 2.36
C CYS A 92 -2.32 -3.17 3.69
N TYR A 93 -1.59 -4.30 3.71
CA TYR A 93 -1.54 -5.20 4.86
C TYR A 93 -0.35 -6.17 4.79
N GLN A 94 -0.03 -6.76 5.93
CA GLN A 94 0.97 -7.84 6.01
C GLN A 94 0.31 -9.21 6.16
N MET A 95 0.99 -10.24 5.63
CA MET A 95 0.67 -11.65 5.88
C MET A 95 1.93 -12.38 6.34
N HIS A 96 1.86 -12.98 7.52
CA HIS A 96 2.96 -13.69 8.16
C HIS A 96 2.41 -14.83 9.04
N ALA A 97 3.28 -15.65 9.63
CA ALA A 97 2.86 -16.80 10.41
C ALA A 97 1.90 -16.43 11.57
N GLY A 98 2.10 -15.28 12.20
CA GLY A 98 1.30 -14.85 13.34
C GLY A 98 -0.14 -14.48 13.00
N ASN A 99 -0.41 -13.99 11.78
CA ASN A 99 -1.76 -13.61 11.32
C ASN A 99 -2.26 -14.49 10.17
N SER A 100 -1.65 -15.65 9.95
CA SER A 100 -2.05 -16.64 8.96
C SER A 100 -2.80 -17.77 9.65
N GLY A 101 -3.95 -18.10 9.16
CA GLY A 101 -4.81 -19.12 9.77
C GLY A 101 -5.89 -18.49 10.64
N GLY A 102 -6.43 -19.29 11.56
CA GLY A 102 -7.63 -18.93 12.30
C GLY A 102 -8.89 -19.42 11.58
N ASN A 103 -9.97 -19.49 12.36
CA ASN A 103 -11.28 -19.96 11.90
C ASN A 103 -12.41 -19.05 12.43
N ALA A 104 -12.12 -17.78 12.56
CA ALA A 104 -13.10 -16.81 13.04
C ALA A 104 -14.39 -16.80 12.17
N GLY A 105 -14.27 -17.36 10.96
CA GLY A 105 -15.35 -17.38 9.97
C GLY A 105 -15.48 -16.04 9.26
N ARG A 106 -16.33 -16.04 8.23
CA ARG A 106 -16.67 -14.83 7.50
C ARG A 106 -17.76 -14.06 8.26
N TYR A 107 -17.58 -12.76 8.44
CA TYR A 107 -18.58 -11.87 9.01
C TYR A 107 -19.86 -11.87 8.14
N GLN A 108 -21.05 -11.89 8.76
CA GLN A 108 -22.33 -12.09 8.09
C GLN A 108 -23.35 -10.95 8.28
N ASP A 109 -23.02 -9.96 9.16
CA ASP A 109 -23.99 -8.95 9.58
C ASP A 109 -23.97 -7.70 8.68
N GLY A 110 -23.71 -7.88 7.37
CA GLY A 110 -23.75 -6.81 6.38
C GLY A 110 -22.43 -6.03 6.24
N TYR A 111 -22.54 -4.73 5.94
CA TYR A 111 -21.39 -3.86 5.67
C TYR A 111 -21.41 -2.70 6.68
N PRO A 112 -20.71 -2.82 7.80
CA PRO A 112 -20.65 -1.79 8.83
C PRO A 112 -19.92 -0.56 8.34
N TYR A 113 -20.19 0.59 8.95
CA TYR A 113 -19.46 1.81 8.72
C TYR A 113 -18.09 1.73 9.37
N ASP A 114 -17.12 2.36 8.73
CA ASP A 114 -15.79 2.53 9.26
C ASP A 114 -15.80 3.53 10.41
N GLU A 115 -15.38 3.08 11.58
CA GLU A 115 -15.35 3.88 12.80
C GLU A 115 -14.31 5.01 12.74
N LEU A 116 -13.35 4.93 11.78
CA LEU A 116 -12.33 5.95 11.56
C LEU A 116 -12.77 7.05 10.59
N LEU A 117 -13.97 6.93 10.00
CA LEU A 117 -14.51 7.88 9.03
C LEU A 117 -15.92 8.32 9.45
N ASP A 118 -16.18 9.62 9.39
CA ASP A 118 -17.55 10.11 9.60
C ASP A 118 -18.46 9.67 8.43
N TYR A 119 -19.23 8.60 8.67
CA TYR A 119 -20.12 8.02 7.67
C TYR A 119 -21.16 9.02 7.14
N THR A 120 -21.54 10.03 7.92
CA THR A 120 -22.56 11.01 7.52
C THR A 120 -22.15 11.81 6.30
N ASN A 121 -20.85 11.98 6.11
CA ASN A 121 -20.27 12.67 4.96
C ASN A 121 -20.16 11.81 3.71
N TYR A 122 -20.09 10.48 3.86
CA TYR A 122 -19.71 9.57 2.77
C TYR A 122 -20.76 8.50 2.49
N PHE A 123 -21.42 8.01 3.52
CA PHE A 123 -22.33 6.86 3.45
C PHE A 123 -23.69 7.15 4.06
N SER A 124 -24.22 8.36 3.85
CA SER A 124 -25.55 8.72 4.29
C SER A 124 -26.42 9.23 3.13
N ASN A 125 -27.72 8.97 3.23
CA ASN A 125 -28.73 9.52 2.34
C ASN A 125 -29.93 9.97 3.18
N ASN A 126 -30.40 11.21 2.97
CA ASN A 126 -31.50 11.83 3.75
C ASN A 126 -31.29 11.72 5.27
N GLY A 127 -30.02 11.84 5.73
CA GLY A 127 -29.65 11.77 7.15
C GLY A 127 -29.63 10.39 7.77
N GLY A 128 -29.87 9.33 6.98
CA GLY A 128 -29.77 7.94 7.39
C GLY A 128 -28.60 7.19 6.76
N PRO A 129 -28.27 6.01 7.30
CA PRO A 129 -27.27 5.12 6.75
C PRO A 129 -27.54 4.77 5.29
N TYR A 130 -26.51 4.75 4.46
CA TYR A 130 -26.63 4.44 3.06
C TYR A 130 -25.46 3.58 2.58
N ASP A 131 -25.78 2.47 1.95
CA ASP A 131 -24.84 1.62 1.24
C ASP A 131 -24.88 1.94 -0.26
N PRO A 132 -23.86 2.61 -0.82
CA PRO A 132 -23.87 3.01 -2.23
C PRO A 132 -23.74 1.83 -3.21
N PHE A 133 -23.34 0.66 -2.74
CA PHE A 133 -23.23 -0.55 -3.57
C PHE A 133 -24.58 -1.24 -3.76
N TRP A 134 -25.54 -1.00 -2.87
CA TRP A 134 -26.88 -1.61 -2.95
C TRP A 134 -27.57 -1.24 -4.27
N ASN A 135 -27.97 -2.25 -5.02
CA ASN A 135 -28.60 -2.10 -6.35
C ASN A 135 -27.74 -1.33 -7.38
N SER A 136 -26.44 -1.21 -7.16
CA SER A 136 -25.51 -0.54 -8.09
C SER A 136 -25.23 -1.35 -9.37
N GLY A 137 -25.50 -2.66 -9.35
CA GLY A 137 -25.09 -3.61 -10.39
C GLY A 137 -23.63 -4.06 -10.27
N TYR A 138 -22.99 -3.77 -9.13
CA TYR A 138 -21.66 -4.20 -8.77
C TYR A 138 -21.62 -4.88 -7.41
N ASP A 139 -20.70 -5.78 -7.24
CA ASP A 139 -20.40 -6.39 -5.95
C ASP A 139 -19.64 -5.40 -5.04
N HIS A 140 -19.74 -5.63 -3.73
CA HIS A 140 -18.84 -5.07 -2.73
C HIS A 140 -17.48 -5.74 -2.88
N GLY A 141 -16.65 -5.23 -3.78
CA GLY A 141 -15.34 -5.78 -4.06
C GLY A 141 -14.36 -5.47 -2.94
N HIS A 142 -14.03 -6.46 -2.11
CA HIS A 142 -13.05 -6.32 -1.05
C HIS A 142 -11.67 -6.04 -1.63
N ILE A 143 -10.95 -5.06 -1.07
CA ILE A 143 -9.55 -4.83 -1.42
C ILE A 143 -8.63 -5.55 -0.42
N CYS A 144 -8.79 -5.37 0.88
CA CYS A 144 -8.25 -6.33 1.86
C CYS A 144 -9.27 -7.47 2.01
N PRO A 145 -8.96 -8.72 1.58
CA PRO A 145 -9.95 -9.78 1.53
C PRO A 145 -10.30 -10.31 2.92
N SER A 146 -11.57 -10.63 3.13
CA SER A 146 -12.05 -11.31 4.33
C SER A 146 -11.29 -12.61 4.61
N ALA A 147 -11.00 -13.41 3.58
CA ALA A 147 -10.28 -14.67 3.72
C ALA A 147 -8.85 -14.54 4.27
N ASP A 148 -8.23 -13.37 4.12
CA ASP A 148 -6.88 -13.10 4.63
C ASP A 148 -6.87 -12.65 6.10
N ARG A 149 -8.04 -12.37 6.69
CA ARG A 149 -8.23 -11.77 8.02
C ARG A 149 -9.09 -12.61 8.95
N GLN A 150 -9.03 -13.93 8.83
CA GLN A 150 -9.82 -14.86 9.69
C GLN A 150 -9.10 -15.26 10.98
N TYR A 151 -8.00 -14.63 11.33
CA TYR A 151 -7.30 -14.90 12.58
C TYR A 151 -8.03 -14.35 13.81
N SER A 152 -8.90 -13.34 13.64
CA SER A 152 -9.83 -12.91 14.69
C SER A 152 -11.17 -12.42 14.10
N LYS A 153 -12.23 -12.44 14.91
CA LYS A 153 -13.57 -11.96 14.50
C LYS A 153 -13.54 -10.48 14.16
N GLU A 154 -12.83 -9.69 14.97
CA GLU A 154 -12.70 -8.24 14.76
C GLU A 154 -11.92 -7.92 13.49
N ALA A 155 -10.78 -8.59 13.27
CA ALA A 155 -10.01 -8.41 12.04
C ALA A 155 -10.85 -8.73 10.81
N ASN A 156 -11.66 -9.78 10.87
CA ASN A 156 -12.55 -10.14 9.76
C ASN A 156 -13.69 -9.11 9.58
N ARG A 157 -14.35 -8.66 10.67
CA ARG A 157 -15.40 -7.64 10.63
C ARG A 157 -14.93 -6.35 9.95
N GLN A 158 -13.72 -5.88 10.29
CA GLN A 158 -13.15 -4.66 9.71
C GLN A 158 -13.00 -4.75 8.20
N THR A 159 -12.76 -5.93 7.62
CA THR A 159 -12.67 -6.07 6.16
C THR A 159 -13.99 -5.76 5.45
N PHE A 160 -15.12 -5.76 6.16
CA PHE A 160 -16.46 -5.43 5.63
C PHE A 160 -16.80 -3.94 5.70
N PHE A 161 -15.92 -3.08 6.21
CA PHE A 161 -16.13 -1.65 6.13
C PHE A 161 -16.27 -1.19 4.67
N LEU A 162 -17.23 -0.30 4.41
CA LEU A 162 -17.45 0.25 3.08
C LEU A 162 -16.22 0.98 2.52
N THR A 163 -15.34 1.47 3.40
CA THR A 163 -14.06 2.07 3.02
C THR A 163 -13.05 1.08 2.44
N ASN A 164 -13.25 -0.23 2.67
CA ASN A 164 -12.46 -1.32 2.09
C ASN A 164 -13.06 -1.88 0.79
N MET A 165 -14.12 -1.26 0.26
CA MET A 165 -14.85 -1.75 -0.90
C MET A 165 -14.60 -0.89 -2.13
N GLN A 166 -14.54 -1.54 -3.30
CA GLN A 166 -14.65 -0.88 -4.61
C GLN A 166 -15.63 -1.64 -5.50
N PRO A 167 -16.35 -0.96 -6.41
CA PRO A 167 -17.29 -1.62 -7.31
C PRO A 167 -16.58 -2.62 -8.21
N GLN A 168 -16.93 -3.89 -8.11
CA GLN A 168 -16.41 -4.96 -8.96
C GLN A 168 -17.55 -5.71 -9.67
N ARG A 169 -17.34 -6.06 -10.94
CA ARG A 169 -18.23 -6.99 -11.64
C ARG A 169 -18.15 -8.36 -10.97
N ASN A 170 -19.26 -9.05 -10.84
CA ASN A 170 -19.29 -10.36 -10.18
C ASN A 170 -18.33 -11.36 -10.83
N VAL A 171 -18.30 -11.44 -12.17
CA VAL A 171 -17.37 -12.32 -12.90
C VAL A 171 -15.89 -11.99 -12.66
N PHE A 172 -15.58 -10.74 -12.40
CA PHE A 172 -14.23 -10.30 -12.03
C PHE A 172 -13.94 -10.63 -10.57
N ASN A 173 -14.82 -10.21 -9.66
CA ASN A 173 -14.68 -10.34 -8.21
C ASN A 173 -14.57 -11.80 -7.77
N SER A 174 -15.54 -12.64 -8.18
CA SER A 174 -15.58 -14.06 -7.82
C SER A 174 -14.71 -14.95 -8.73
N GLY A 175 -14.19 -14.40 -9.82
CA GLY A 175 -13.38 -15.08 -10.82
C GLY A 175 -11.88 -14.80 -10.67
N VAL A 176 -11.31 -14.08 -11.65
CA VAL A 176 -9.87 -13.88 -11.76
C VAL A 176 -9.27 -13.12 -10.57
N TRP A 177 -9.99 -12.15 -9.98
CA TRP A 177 -9.53 -11.44 -8.78
C TRP A 177 -9.42 -12.37 -7.58
N ALA A 178 -10.45 -13.20 -7.35
CA ALA A 178 -10.40 -14.22 -6.30
C ALA A 178 -9.27 -15.23 -6.52
N GLU A 179 -8.94 -15.60 -7.77
CA GLU A 179 -7.80 -16.49 -8.04
C GLU A 179 -6.46 -15.81 -7.77
N MET A 180 -6.30 -14.52 -8.08
CA MET A 180 -5.11 -13.76 -7.68
C MET A 180 -4.94 -13.75 -6.15
N GLU A 181 -6.02 -13.54 -5.40
CA GLU A 181 -6.01 -13.62 -3.94
C GLU A 181 -5.68 -15.03 -3.43
N ASN A 182 -6.24 -16.06 -4.06
CA ASN A 182 -5.90 -17.46 -3.75
C ASN A 182 -4.41 -17.71 -3.98
N GLN A 183 -3.84 -17.14 -5.04
CA GLN A 183 -2.41 -17.30 -5.33
C GLN A 183 -1.55 -16.61 -4.25
N ILE A 184 -1.92 -15.42 -3.77
CA ILE A 184 -1.24 -14.78 -2.63
C ILE A 184 -1.31 -15.67 -1.38
N ARG A 185 -2.46 -16.27 -1.08
CA ARG A 185 -2.62 -17.22 0.03
C ARG A 185 -1.75 -18.47 -0.15
N LYS A 186 -1.58 -18.98 -1.38
CA LYS A 186 -0.64 -20.09 -1.68
C LYS A 186 0.81 -19.69 -1.38
N TRP A 187 1.20 -18.43 -1.60
CA TRP A 187 2.53 -17.91 -1.24
C TRP A 187 2.66 -17.61 0.25
N ASN A 188 1.56 -17.40 0.98
CA ASN A 188 1.57 -17.11 2.41
C ASN A 188 1.85 -18.36 3.26
N ARG A 189 3.03 -18.97 3.07
CA ARG A 189 3.49 -20.14 3.82
C ARG A 189 4.98 -20.04 4.16
N GLY A 190 5.39 -20.63 5.28
CA GLY A 190 6.72 -20.47 5.86
C GLY A 190 7.88 -20.89 4.96
N SER A 191 7.66 -21.80 4.00
CA SER A 191 8.69 -22.19 3.02
C SER A 191 8.90 -21.15 1.92
N PHE A 192 7.99 -20.18 1.77
CA PHE A 192 8.06 -19.18 0.73
C PHE A 192 8.40 -17.79 1.29
N ARG A 193 7.87 -17.44 2.45
CA ARG A 193 7.99 -16.10 3.03
C ARG A 193 8.24 -16.12 4.53
N ASP A 194 8.91 -15.09 5.06
CA ASP A 194 8.79 -14.65 6.43
C ASP A 194 7.58 -13.71 6.55
N THR A 195 7.48 -12.75 5.64
CA THR A 195 6.36 -11.81 5.52
C THR A 195 6.06 -11.50 4.06
N LEU A 196 4.77 -11.45 3.70
CA LEU A 196 4.27 -10.77 2.50
C LEU A 196 3.72 -9.39 2.90
N TYR A 197 4.14 -8.38 2.17
CA TYR A 197 3.63 -7.02 2.23
C TYR A 197 2.77 -6.83 0.98
N VAL A 198 1.49 -6.55 1.16
CA VAL A 198 0.51 -6.52 0.08
C VAL A 198 -0.14 -5.14 0.02
N CYS A 199 -0.17 -4.53 -1.16
CA CYS A 199 -0.94 -3.33 -1.45
C CYS A 199 -1.80 -3.58 -2.69
N LYS A 200 -3.09 -3.28 -2.60
CA LYS A 200 -4.06 -3.54 -3.67
C LYS A 200 -5.01 -2.36 -3.83
N GLY A 201 -5.57 -2.19 -5.03
CA GLY A 201 -6.59 -1.18 -5.29
C GLY A 201 -7.11 -1.21 -6.71
N GLY A 202 -8.14 -0.43 -6.94
CA GLY A 202 -8.62 -0.08 -8.27
C GLY A 202 -8.32 1.37 -8.58
N THR A 203 -8.11 1.68 -9.85
CA THR A 203 -7.69 3.00 -10.32
C THR A 203 -8.78 4.06 -10.13
N ILE A 204 -8.44 5.17 -9.46
CA ILE A 204 -9.35 6.29 -9.24
C ILE A 204 -8.73 7.65 -9.60
N ASP A 205 -7.42 7.71 -9.88
CA ASP A 205 -6.70 8.98 -9.96
C ASP A 205 -6.73 9.62 -11.34
N ARG A 206 -6.73 8.84 -12.40
CA ARG A 206 -6.69 9.30 -13.79
C ARG A 206 -8.02 9.02 -14.48
N ASP A 207 -8.55 10.00 -15.19
CA ASP A 207 -9.87 9.90 -15.84
C ASP A 207 -9.90 8.80 -16.93
N ASP A 208 -8.80 8.58 -17.65
CA ASP A 208 -8.66 7.52 -18.65
C ASP A 208 -8.65 6.10 -18.03
N GLN A 209 -8.49 6.00 -16.71
CA GLN A 209 -8.48 4.77 -15.93
C GLN A 209 -9.76 4.60 -15.07
N ILE A 210 -10.74 5.46 -15.24
CA ILE A 210 -12.07 5.32 -14.66
C ILE A 210 -13.01 4.78 -15.74
N SER A 211 -13.66 3.64 -15.46
CA SER A 211 -14.63 3.05 -16.39
C SER A 211 -15.90 3.90 -16.45
N ARG A 212 -16.41 4.31 -15.29
CA ARG A 212 -17.56 5.21 -15.14
C ARG A 212 -17.70 5.72 -13.71
N ILE A 213 -18.49 6.77 -13.54
CA ILE A 213 -18.98 7.22 -12.23
C ILE A 213 -20.48 6.99 -12.24
N LEU A 214 -20.99 6.30 -11.23
CA LEU A 214 -22.42 6.02 -11.08
C LEU A 214 -23.16 7.27 -10.59
N SER A 215 -24.49 7.29 -10.75
CA SER A 215 -25.34 8.43 -10.33
C SER A 215 -25.25 8.74 -8.83
N ASN A 216 -24.89 7.75 -8.02
CA ASN A 216 -24.64 7.91 -6.58
C ASN A 216 -23.20 8.30 -6.21
N GLY A 217 -22.35 8.57 -7.21
CA GLY A 217 -20.97 9.01 -7.02
C GLY A 217 -19.94 7.89 -6.92
N LEU A 218 -20.32 6.62 -6.91
CA LEU A 218 -19.37 5.51 -6.91
C LEU A 218 -18.50 5.53 -8.17
N ILE A 219 -17.18 5.55 -7.97
CA ILE A 219 -16.20 5.42 -9.04
C ILE A 219 -15.99 3.93 -9.34
N VAL A 220 -16.25 3.52 -10.58
CA VAL A 220 -15.95 2.18 -11.07
C VAL A 220 -14.58 2.19 -11.72
N PRO A 221 -13.55 1.56 -11.10
CA PRO A 221 -12.22 1.47 -11.68
C PRO A 221 -12.23 0.74 -13.02
N LYS A 222 -11.40 1.20 -13.95
CA LYS A 222 -11.16 0.48 -15.21
C LYS A 222 -10.09 -0.59 -15.05
N TYR A 223 -9.16 -0.38 -14.14
CA TYR A 223 -8.10 -1.32 -13.84
C TYR A 223 -8.02 -1.58 -12.34
N PHE A 224 -7.57 -2.77 -11.99
CA PHE A 224 -7.19 -3.15 -10.63
C PHE A 224 -5.74 -3.60 -10.59
N PHE A 225 -5.11 -3.45 -9.44
CA PHE A 225 -3.72 -3.80 -9.24
C PHE A 225 -3.46 -4.49 -7.90
N MET A 226 -2.38 -5.25 -7.87
CA MET A 226 -1.78 -5.78 -6.64
C MET A 226 -0.26 -5.58 -6.72
N ALA A 227 0.34 -4.97 -5.71
CA ALA A 227 1.78 -4.92 -5.48
C ALA A 227 2.11 -5.80 -4.28
N ILE A 228 3.04 -6.75 -4.45
CA ILE A 228 3.36 -7.75 -3.44
C ILE A 228 4.88 -7.81 -3.27
N LEU A 229 5.34 -7.53 -2.05
CA LEU A 229 6.73 -7.70 -1.65
C LEU A 229 6.83 -8.90 -0.72
N CYS A 230 7.74 -9.81 -0.98
CA CYS A 230 8.05 -10.93 -0.14
C CYS A 230 9.42 -10.74 0.52
N LYS A 231 9.47 -10.83 1.84
CA LYS A 231 10.70 -11.00 2.59
C LYS A 231 10.87 -12.46 2.99
N ASN A 232 12.05 -13.00 2.81
CA ASN A 232 12.47 -14.31 3.33
C ASN A 232 13.97 -14.32 3.62
N GLN A 233 14.55 -15.50 3.93
CA GLN A 233 15.97 -15.64 4.25
C GLN A 233 16.91 -15.24 3.10
N SER A 234 16.43 -15.25 1.86
CA SER A 234 17.20 -14.84 0.67
C SER A 234 17.12 -13.35 0.39
N GLY A 235 16.39 -12.55 1.20
CA GLY A 235 16.19 -11.13 1.00
C GLY A 235 14.79 -10.78 0.54
N TYR A 236 14.69 -9.80 -0.34
CA TYR A 236 13.42 -9.29 -0.87
C TYR A 236 13.21 -9.70 -2.33
N LYS A 237 11.95 -9.92 -2.70
CA LYS A 237 11.51 -10.05 -4.09
C LYS A 237 10.11 -9.46 -4.24
N ALA A 238 9.81 -8.83 -5.36
CA ALA A 238 8.51 -8.22 -5.61
C ALA A 238 7.86 -8.74 -6.88
N LEU A 239 6.53 -8.64 -6.92
CA LEU A 239 5.68 -8.94 -8.07
C LEU A 239 4.50 -7.98 -8.08
N ALA A 240 4.09 -7.56 -9.28
CA ALA A 240 2.86 -6.83 -9.47
C ALA A 240 1.89 -7.58 -10.39
N PHE A 241 0.58 -7.37 -10.14
CA PHE A 241 -0.47 -7.67 -11.10
C PHE A 241 -1.13 -6.36 -11.55
N TRP A 242 -1.40 -6.27 -12.85
CA TRP A 242 -2.20 -5.23 -13.48
C TRP A 242 -3.25 -5.86 -14.36
N ILE A 243 -4.53 -5.55 -14.12
CA ILE A 243 -5.64 -6.23 -14.78
C ILE A 243 -6.78 -5.26 -15.10
N GLU A 244 -7.32 -5.34 -16.31
CA GLU A 244 -8.52 -4.61 -16.71
C GLU A 244 -9.78 -5.22 -16.10
N HIS A 245 -10.67 -4.37 -15.59
CA HIS A 245 -11.93 -4.73 -14.99
C HIS A 245 -12.99 -5.02 -16.07
N LYS A 246 -13.00 -6.26 -16.59
CA LYS A 246 -13.88 -6.68 -17.69
C LYS A 246 -15.17 -7.29 -17.19
N ASP A 247 -16.18 -7.33 -18.10
CA ASP A 247 -17.55 -7.73 -17.80
C ASP A 247 -17.82 -9.22 -18.03
N LYS A 248 -16.99 -9.90 -18.84
CA LYS A 248 -17.25 -11.26 -19.27
C LYS A 248 -16.17 -12.19 -18.79
N ASP A 249 -16.56 -13.35 -18.29
CA ASP A 249 -15.64 -14.40 -17.87
C ASP A 249 -14.71 -14.88 -19.00
N THR A 250 -15.22 -14.89 -20.23
CA THR A 250 -14.46 -15.26 -21.44
C THR A 250 -13.35 -14.27 -21.80
N ASP A 251 -13.34 -13.09 -21.21
CA ASP A 251 -12.29 -12.09 -21.44
C ASP A 251 -11.03 -12.38 -20.63
N PHE A 252 -11.07 -13.35 -19.72
CA PHE A 252 -9.95 -13.77 -18.89
C PHE A 252 -9.41 -15.11 -19.35
N PRO A 253 -8.12 -15.22 -19.72
CA PRO A 253 -7.52 -16.44 -20.19
C PRO A 253 -7.57 -17.56 -19.14
N LYS A 254 -7.91 -18.75 -19.60
CA LYS A 254 -7.96 -19.97 -18.79
C LYS A 254 -7.12 -21.07 -19.43
N ASP A 255 -6.62 -21.98 -18.61
CA ASP A 255 -5.99 -23.21 -19.07
C ASP A 255 -7.03 -24.23 -19.55
N ASN A 256 -6.55 -25.37 -20.05
CA ASN A 256 -7.43 -26.45 -20.56
C ASN A 256 -8.29 -27.11 -19.47
N LEU A 257 -8.03 -26.83 -18.19
CA LEU A 257 -8.78 -27.31 -17.04
C LEU A 257 -9.77 -26.26 -16.52
N GLY A 258 -9.82 -25.08 -17.15
CA GLY A 258 -10.72 -23.97 -16.76
C GLY A 258 -10.16 -23.06 -15.66
N ASN A 259 -8.91 -23.23 -15.24
CA ASN A 259 -8.28 -22.36 -14.24
C ASN A 259 -7.79 -21.04 -14.89
N TYR A 260 -7.98 -19.91 -14.20
CA TYR A 260 -7.47 -18.62 -14.68
C TYR A 260 -5.95 -18.62 -14.78
N GLN A 261 -5.44 -18.16 -15.92
CA GLN A 261 -4.01 -17.96 -16.13
C GLN A 261 -3.63 -16.56 -15.60
N LEU A 262 -2.74 -16.49 -14.61
CA LEU A 262 -2.32 -15.25 -13.98
C LEU A 262 -1.08 -14.61 -14.65
N SER A 263 -0.30 -15.41 -15.38
CA SER A 263 0.93 -14.97 -16.05
C SER A 263 0.76 -13.75 -16.97
N PRO A 264 -0.34 -13.60 -17.73
CA PRO A 264 -0.56 -12.42 -18.58
C PRO A 264 -0.70 -11.08 -17.83
N TYR A 265 -1.00 -11.14 -16.54
CA TYR A 265 -1.23 -9.95 -15.70
C TYR A 265 -0.02 -9.56 -14.87
N VAL A 266 1.05 -10.37 -14.90
CA VAL A 266 2.28 -10.09 -14.15
C VAL A 266 3.03 -8.95 -14.82
N THR A 267 3.40 -7.95 -14.02
CA THR A 267 4.33 -6.89 -14.38
C THR A 267 5.35 -6.68 -13.25
N ASN A 268 6.33 -5.83 -13.46
CA ASN A 268 7.21 -5.40 -12.37
C ASN A 268 6.63 -4.18 -11.64
N ILE A 269 7.20 -3.85 -10.48
CA ILE A 269 6.70 -2.74 -9.65
C ILE A 269 6.89 -1.41 -10.38
N ARG A 270 8.02 -1.16 -11.02
CA ARG A 270 8.31 0.09 -11.74
C ARG A 270 7.30 0.39 -12.85
N GLU A 271 6.89 -0.64 -13.58
CA GLU A 271 5.83 -0.49 -14.58
C GLU A 271 4.49 -0.21 -13.92
N LEU A 272 4.16 -0.90 -12.80
CA LEU A 272 2.94 -0.65 -12.06
C LEU A 272 2.89 0.80 -11.53
N GLU A 273 4.01 1.36 -11.05
CA GLU A 273 4.13 2.75 -10.62
C GLU A 273 3.85 3.73 -11.77
N THR A 274 4.40 3.44 -12.94
CA THR A 274 4.14 4.22 -14.15
C THR A 274 2.65 4.23 -14.50
N LEU A 275 2.00 3.06 -14.39
CA LEU A 275 0.58 2.90 -14.69
C LEU A 275 -0.32 3.57 -13.66
N THR A 276 0.00 3.48 -12.38
CA THR A 276 -0.86 3.96 -11.27
C THR A 276 -0.52 5.36 -10.78
N GLY A 277 0.73 5.79 -10.94
CA GLY A 277 1.26 6.99 -10.29
C GLY A 277 1.45 6.83 -8.77
N ILE A 278 1.47 5.59 -8.27
CA ILE A 278 1.68 5.25 -6.87
C ILE A 278 3.10 4.69 -6.74
N ASP A 279 3.91 5.23 -5.84
CA ASP A 279 5.25 4.78 -5.50
C ASP A 279 5.13 3.69 -4.41
N PHE A 280 5.39 2.43 -4.77
CA PHE A 280 5.25 1.29 -3.88
C PHE A 280 6.56 0.98 -3.17
N PHE A 281 6.46 0.45 -1.94
CA PHE A 281 7.59 0.00 -1.14
C PHE A 281 8.63 1.09 -0.82
N CYS A 282 8.26 2.36 -0.94
CA CYS A 282 9.08 3.55 -0.70
C CYS A 282 9.77 3.60 0.68
N ASN A 283 9.45 2.70 1.58
CA ASN A 283 10.09 2.58 2.89
C ASN A 283 11.28 1.58 2.91
N LEU A 284 11.57 0.90 1.80
CA LEU A 284 12.83 0.18 1.60
C LEU A 284 13.98 1.19 1.43
N ASP A 285 15.22 0.75 1.61
CA ASP A 285 16.36 1.55 1.18
C ASP A 285 16.41 1.64 -0.35
N ASP A 286 16.91 2.76 -0.88
CA ASP A 286 16.88 3.09 -2.31
C ASP A 286 17.50 1.98 -3.21
N GLU A 287 18.54 1.29 -2.73
CA GLU A 287 19.19 0.21 -3.48
C GLU A 287 18.32 -1.04 -3.56
N THR A 288 17.79 -1.48 -2.42
CA THR A 288 16.89 -2.63 -2.34
C THR A 288 15.59 -2.36 -3.10
N GLU A 289 15.01 -1.17 -2.93
CA GLU A 289 13.80 -0.72 -3.61
C GLU A 289 13.99 -0.81 -5.13
N ASN A 290 14.98 -0.10 -5.67
CA ASN A 290 15.27 -0.13 -7.10
C ASN A 290 15.52 -1.54 -7.63
N HIS A 291 16.21 -2.38 -6.87
CA HIS A 291 16.48 -3.77 -7.28
C HIS A 291 15.19 -4.58 -7.43
N VAL A 292 14.29 -4.56 -6.44
CA VAL A 292 13.07 -5.38 -6.47
C VAL A 292 12.04 -4.87 -7.46
N GLU A 293 12.06 -3.59 -7.80
CA GLU A 293 11.09 -2.94 -8.67
C GLU A 293 11.41 -3.10 -10.15
N THR A 294 12.69 -3.22 -10.51
CA THR A 294 13.14 -3.18 -11.92
C THR A 294 13.44 -4.56 -12.50
N LEU A 295 13.13 -5.63 -11.78
CA LEU A 295 13.37 -7.00 -12.27
C LEU A 295 12.59 -7.26 -13.56
N ALA A 296 13.20 -7.99 -14.49
CA ALA A 296 12.54 -8.44 -15.71
C ALA A 296 11.36 -9.36 -15.37
N VAL A 297 10.23 -9.18 -16.06
CA VAL A 297 8.96 -9.90 -15.79
C VAL A 297 9.15 -11.43 -15.82
N GLU A 298 9.94 -11.95 -16.74
CA GLU A 298 10.18 -13.41 -16.82
C GLU A 298 10.96 -13.95 -15.61
N ASN A 299 11.88 -13.16 -15.05
CA ASN A 299 12.57 -13.51 -13.81
C ASN A 299 11.59 -13.47 -12.61
N ILE A 300 10.69 -12.50 -12.59
CA ILE A 300 9.63 -12.40 -11.58
C ILE A 300 8.73 -13.63 -11.64
N LYS A 301 8.20 -13.98 -12.83
CA LYS A 301 7.35 -15.16 -13.01
C LYS A 301 8.04 -16.44 -12.51
N THR A 302 9.31 -16.61 -12.87
CA THR A 302 10.13 -17.74 -12.41
C THR A 302 10.28 -17.77 -10.89
N ALA A 303 10.68 -16.64 -10.29
CA ALA A 303 10.94 -16.54 -8.84
C ALA A 303 9.66 -16.73 -7.99
N TRP A 304 8.48 -16.41 -8.57
CA TRP A 304 7.19 -16.53 -7.91
C TRP A 304 6.41 -17.80 -8.30
N GLY A 305 6.90 -18.55 -9.28
CA GLY A 305 6.24 -19.75 -9.80
C GLY A 305 4.91 -19.47 -10.49
N VAL A 306 4.78 -18.31 -11.16
CA VAL A 306 3.62 -17.97 -11.98
C VAL A 306 3.84 -18.48 -13.40
N LYS A 307 2.94 -19.33 -13.87
CA LYS A 307 2.99 -19.96 -15.20
C LYS A 307 1.99 -19.32 -16.16
#